data_b6d3dac3f1c71d8016ee52fa1eb298b5
#
_entry.id   b6d3dac3f1c71d8016ee52fa1eb298b5
#
_cell.length_a   1.000
_cell.length_b   1.000
_cell.length_c   1.000
_cell.angle_alpha   90.00
_cell.angle_beta   90.00
_cell.angle_gamma   90.00
#
_symmetry.space_group_name_H-M   'P 1'
#
loop_
_entity.id
_entity.type
_entity.pdbx_description
1 polymer ?
#
loop_
_entity_poly.entity_id
_entity_poly.type
_entity_poly.pdbx_seq_one_letter_code
_entity_poly.pdbx_strand_id
1 'polypeptide(L)'
;PNNEVKRADFIIMLLKGIGVDVTKAPQSNFSDVENGAYYYNAVGLAKDLGIANGNGDGTFSPASNITRQDMMILAKKALVYKLGKDITVENTDNLKGFSDYEDISAYALESLSAMVKDGYVNGMDGNKIAPKATTTRVQAATVIYKIMNK
;
A
#
# COMPACT_ATOMS: atom_id res chain seq x y z
N PRO A 1 5.38 13.18 -11.88
CA PRO A 1 4.18 14.00 -11.84
C PRO A 1 3.47 13.97 -10.52
N ASN A 2 2.76 15.04 -10.23
CA ASN A 2 2.03 15.21 -8.98
C ASN A 2 0.60 14.69 -9.02
N ASN A 3 0.25 13.93 -10.07
CA ASN A 3 -1.08 13.33 -10.18
C ASN A 3 -1.31 12.31 -9.09
N GLU A 4 -2.51 12.34 -8.53
CA GLU A 4 -2.94 11.38 -7.53
C GLU A 4 -3.11 9.98 -8.13
N VAL A 5 -2.87 8.96 -7.33
CA VAL A 5 -2.94 7.56 -7.76
C VAL A 5 -4.19 6.90 -7.20
N LYS A 6 -4.94 6.23 -8.06
CA LYS A 6 -6.08 5.41 -7.63
C LYS A 6 -5.61 4.12 -6.98
N ARG A 7 -6.43 3.60 -6.07
CA ARG A 7 -6.13 2.36 -5.34
C ARG A 7 -5.82 1.21 -6.30
N ALA A 8 -6.63 1.05 -7.35
CA ALA A 8 -6.40 -0.01 -8.35
C ALA A 8 -5.08 0.19 -9.11
N ASP A 9 -4.77 1.43 -9.46
CA ASP A 9 -3.54 1.73 -10.22
C ASP A 9 -2.29 1.48 -9.34
N PHE A 10 -2.38 1.80 -8.06
CA PHE A 10 -1.27 1.48 -7.14
C PHE A 10 -1.03 -0.03 -7.05
N ILE A 11 -2.09 -0.82 -6.97
CA ILE A 11 -1.97 -2.29 -6.95
C ILE A 11 -1.26 -2.79 -8.21
N ILE A 12 -1.62 -2.29 -9.39
CA ILE A 12 -0.96 -2.69 -10.64
C ILE A 12 0.55 -2.37 -10.57
N MET A 13 0.89 -1.15 -10.18
CA MET A 13 2.29 -0.73 -10.04
C MET A 13 3.04 -1.63 -9.05
N LEU A 14 2.43 -1.88 -7.90
CA LEU A 14 3.02 -2.64 -6.80
C LEU A 14 3.29 -4.09 -7.21
N LEU A 15 2.29 -4.78 -7.77
CA LEU A 15 2.44 -6.18 -8.18
C LEU A 15 3.48 -6.33 -9.28
N LYS A 16 3.48 -5.44 -10.27
CA LYS A 16 4.53 -5.45 -11.30
C LYS A 16 5.91 -5.24 -10.68
N GLY A 17 6.02 -4.35 -9.72
CA GLY A 17 7.28 -4.06 -9.05
C GLY A 17 7.86 -5.24 -8.29
N ILE A 18 7.03 -6.12 -7.75
CA ILE A 18 7.48 -7.33 -7.05
C ILE A 18 7.49 -8.58 -7.93
N GLY A 19 7.29 -8.43 -9.23
CA GLY A 19 7.44 -9.52 -10.20
C GLY A 19 6.22 -10.41 -10.36
N VAL A 20 5.04 -9.98 -9.97
CA VAL A 20 3.79 -10.74 -10.16
C VAL A 20 3.25 -10.48 -11.56
N ASP A 21 2.91 -11.55 -12.27
CA ASP A 21 2.31 -11.46 -13.60
C ASP A 21 0.82 -11.08 -13.49
N VAL A 22 0.52 -9.82 -13.74
CA VAL A 22 -0.84 -9.26 -13.60
C VAL A 22 -1.78 -9.64 -14.74
N THR A 23 -1.30 -10.41 -15.72
CA THR A 23 -2.18 -10.93 -16.81
C THR A 23 -2.92 -12.19 -16.42
N LYS A 24 -2.51 -12.85 -15.34
CA LYS A 24 -3.14 -14.09 -14.89
C LYS A 24 -4.48 -13.81 -14.19
N ALA A 25 -5.43 -14.72 -14.37
CA ALA A 25 -6.73 -14.63 -13.74
C ALA A 25 -6.64 -14.95 -12.23
N PRO A 26 -7.29 -14.17 -11.37
CA PRO A 26 -7.32 -14.45 -9.94
C PRO A 26 -8.33 -15.55 -9.59
N GLN A 27 -8.15 -16.15 -8.40
CA GLN A 27 -9.09 -17.13 -7.83
C GLN A 27 -10.33 -16.45 -7.21
N SER A 28 -10.16 -15.21 -6.75
CA SER A 28 -11.21 -14.44 -6.10
C SER A 28 -11.06 -12.97 -6.38
N ASN A 29 -12.07 -12.18 -6.04
CA ASN A 29 -12.01 -10.73 -6.15
C ASN A 29 -12.95 -10.05 -5.16
N PHE A 30 -12.85 -8.73 -5.06
CA PHE A 30 -13.75 -7.93 -4.26
C PHE A 30 -15.07 -7.70 -5.03
N SER A 31 -16.16 -7.50 -4.27
CA SER A 31 -17.49 -7.38 -4.85
C SER A 31 -17.69 -6.17 -5.77
N ASP A 32 -16.92 -5.10 -5.55
CA ASP A 32 -16.96 -3.87 -6.35
C ASP A 32 -15.91 -3.82 -7.47
N VAL A 33 -15.23 -4.93 -7.73
CA VAL A 33 -14.26 -5.06 -8.82
C VAL A 33 -14.91 -5.84 -9.95
N GLU A 34 -15.31 -5.13 -11.01
CA GLU A 34 -16.08 -5.71 -12.09
C GLU A 34 -15.21 -6.56 -13.02
N ASN A 35 -15.75 -7.70 -13.45
CA ASN A 35 -15.11 -8.53 -14.47
C ASN A 35 -15.01 -7.71 -15.77
N GLY A 36 -13.83 -7.71 -16.37
CA GLY A 36 -13.56 -6.92 -17.57
C GLY A 36 -12.92 -5.56 -17.30
N ALA A 37 -12.88 -5.09 -16.05
CA ALA A 37 -12.11 -3.89 -15.71
C ALA A 37 -10.61 -4.14 -15.95
N TYR A 38 -9.88 -3.11 -16.40
CA TYR A 38 -8.44 -3.26 -16.70
C TYR A 38 -7.62 -3.70 -15.48
N TYR A 39 -8.10 -3.41 -14.28
CA TYR A 39 -7.42 -3.76 -13.02
C TYR A 39 -7.97 -5.05 -12.39
N TYR A 40 -8.92 -5.74 -13.02
CA TYR A 40 -9.58 -6.91 -12.42
C TYR A 40 -8.58 -7.98 -11.98
N ASN A 41 -7.67 -8.36 -12.87
CA ASN A 41 -6.68 -9.40 -12.57
C ASN A 41 -5.73 -8.95 -11.45
N ALA A 42 -5.19 -7.76 -11.53
CA ALA A 42 -4.23 -7.29 -10.55
C ALA A 42 -4.84 -7.20 -9.15
N VAL A 43 -6.02 -6.60 -9.02
CA VAL A 43 -6.68 -6.45 -7.72
C VAL A 43 -7.06 -7.81 -7.12
N GLY A 44 -7.60 -8.71 -7.94
CA GLY A 44 -7.93 -10.07 -7.49
C GLY A 44 -6.70 -10.86 -7.08
N LEU A 45 -5.61 -10.76 -7.84
CA LEU A 45 -4.34 -11.41 -7.48
C LEU A 45 -3.79 -10.86 -6.16
N ALA A 46 -3.86 -9.55 -5.95
CA ALA A 46 -3.44 -8.95 -4.69
C ALA A 46 -4.25 -9.49 -3.51
N LYS A 47 -5.55 -9.71 -3.71
CA LYS A 47 -6.41 -10.36 -2.72
C LYS A 47 -5.97 -11.79 -2.45
N ASP A 48 -5.78 -12.58 -3.49
CA ASP A 48 -5.37 -14.00 -3.38
C ASP A 48 -4.02 -14.15 -2.67
N LEU A 49 -3.10 -13.22 -2.90
CA LEU A 49 -1.76 -13.24 -2.30
C LEU A 49 -1.72 -12.68 -0.87
N GLY A 50 -2.84 -12.19 -0.35
CA GLY A 50 -2.90 -11.59 0.98
C GLY A 50 -2.31 -10.18 1.06
N ILE A 51 -2.04 -9.55 -0.08
CA ILE A 51 -1.51 -8.18 -0.14
C ILE A 51 -2.62 -7.15 0.07
N ALA A 52 -3.81 -7.39 -0.48
CA ALA A 52 -4.96 -6.49 -0.35
C ALA A 52 -6.07 -7.18 0.43
N ASN A 53 -6.51 -6.58 1.53
CA ASN A 53 -7.61 -7.09 2.35
C ASN A 53 -8.92 -6.31 2.13
N GLY A 54 -8.87 -5.18 1.42
CA GLY A 54 -10.04 -4.36 1.16
C GLY A 54 -10.51 -3.57 2.38
N ASN A 55 -11.78 -3.20 2.35
CA ASN A 55 -12.39 -2.31 3.35
C ASN A 55 -13.02 -3.04 4.54
N GLY A 56 -12.95 -4.36 4.57
CA GLY A 56 -13.54 -5.18 5.63
C GLY A 56 -14.98 -5.63 5.36
N ASP A 57 -15.61 -5.11 4.31
CA ASP A 57 -16.98 -5.43 3.91
C ASP A 57 -17.05 -6.18 2.56
N GLY A 58 -15.91 -6.65 2.07
CA GLY A 58 -15.81 -7.31 0.77
C GLY A 58 -15.57 -6.37 -0.41
N THR A 59 -15.46 -5.07 -0.17
CA THR A 59 -15.14 -4.08 -1.22
C THR A 59 -13.69 -3.64 -1.15
N PHE A 60 -13.20 -3.04 -2.25
CA PHE A 60 -11.83 -2.53 -2.35
C PHE A 60 -11.77 -1.04 -2.63
N SER A 61 -12.79 -0.46 -3.21
CA SER A 61 -12.84 0.93 -3.68
C SER A 61 -11.75 1.20 -4.74
N PRO A 62 -11.74 0.49 -5.87
CA PRO A 62 -10.66 0.57 -6.85
C PRO A 62 -10.48 1.94 -7.47
N ALA A 63 -11.57 2.71 -7.61
CA ALA A 63 -11.56 4.03 -8.25
C ALA A 63 -11.23 5.18 -7.32
N SER A 64 -11.13 4.94 -6.02
CA SER A 64 -10.79 5.97 -5.04
C SER A 64 -9.30 6.29 -5.08
N ASN A 65 -8.93 7.55 -4.84
CA ASN A 65 -7.54 7.92 -4.66
C ASN A 65 -6.99 7.25 -3.40
N ILE A 66 -5.79 6.69 -3.49
CA ILE A 66 -5.19 6.00 -2.35
C ILE A 66 -4.57 7.01 -1.38
N THR A 67 -4.85 6.84 -0.10
CA THR A 67 -4.18 7.63 0.95
C THR A 67 -2.76 7.14 1.18
N ARG A 68 -1.92 7.99 1.74
CA ARG A 68 -0.54 7.62 2.07
C ARG A 68 -0.48 6.47 3.06
N GLN A 69 -1.35 6.47 4.10
CA GLN A 69 -1.35 5.36 5.06
C GLN A 69 -1.77 4.04 4.40
N ASP A 70 -2.77 4.04 3.52
CA ASP A 70 -3.18 2.83 2.82
C ASP A 70 -2.13 2.35 1.82
N MET A 71 -1.46 3.27 1.13
CA MET A 71 -0.33 2.94 0.28
C MET A 71 0.79 2.24 1.06
N MET A 72 1.12 2.75 2.23
CA MET A 72 2.15 2.16 3.09
C MET A 72 1.77 0.76 3.59
N ILE A 73 0.50 0.56 3.91
CA ILE A 73 0.00 -0.77 4.33
C ILE A 73 0.16 -1.78 3.20
N LEU A 74 -0.28 -1.43 2.00
CA LEU A 74 -0.17 -2.32 0.84
C LEU A 74 1.29 -2.59 0.50
N ALA A 75 2.13 -1.57 0.55
CA ALA A 75 3.56 -1.71 0.29
C ALA A 75 4.23 -2.64 1.31
N LYS A 76 3.89 -2.53 2.59
CA LYS A 76 4.41 -3.44 3.63
C LYS A 76 4.02 -4.89 3.34
N LYS A 77 2.76 -5.12 2.99
CA LYS A 77 2.29 -6.48 2.68
C LYS A 77 2.96 -7.06 1.45
N ALA A 78 3.20 -6.24 0.43
CA ALA A 78 3.94 -6.67 -0.76
C ALA A 78 5.39 -7.03 -0.40
N LEU A 79 6.01 -6.26 0.47
CA LEU A 79 7.37 -6.53 0.93
C LEU A 79 7.45 -7.84 1.71
N VAL A 80 6.50 -8.10 2.60
CA VAL A 80 6.38 -9.38 3.32
C VAL A 80 6.25 -10.54 2.33
N TYR A 81 5.40 -10.38 1.33
CA TYR A 81 5.24 -11.40 0.29
C TYR A 81 6.55 -11.64 -0.46
N LYS A 82 7.22 -10.57 -0.89
CA LYS A 82 8.48 -10.67 -1.65
C LYS A 82 9.59 -11.32 -0.83
N LEU A 83 9.70 -10.98 0.45
CA LEU A 83 10.76 -11.51 1.33
C LEU A 83 10.44 -12.91 1.86
N GLY A 84 9.18 -13.33 1.82
CA GLY A 84 8.76 -14.63 2.35
C GLY A 84 8.80 -14.71 3.88
N LYS A 85 8.85 -13.59 4.57
CA LYS A 85 8.86 -13.52 6.03
C LYS A 85 8.13 -12.28 6.51
N ASP A 86 7.53 -12.36 7.69
CA ASP A 86 6.85 -11.21 8.28
C ASP A 86 7.83 -10.13 8.73
N ILE A 87 7.33 -8.91 8.77
CA ILE A 87 8.06 -7.74 9.26
C ILE A 87 7.28 -7.22 10.47
N THR A 88 7.84 -7.41 11.65
CA THR A 88 7.20 -7.03 12.90
C THR A 88 7.94 -5.89 13.56
N VAL A 89 7.23 -5.16 14.42
CA VAL A 89 7.79 -4.11 15.26
C VAL A 89 7.40 -4.38 16.71
N GLU A 90 8.28 -4.04 17.64
CA GLU A 90 7.97 -4.23 19.08
C GLU A 90 6.92 -3.23 19.56
N ASN A 91 6.95 -2.02 19.03
CA ASN A 91 6.01 -0.94 19.34
C ASN A 91 5.98 0.05 18.17
N THR A 92 5.14 1.05 18.28
CA THR A 92 4.98 2.08 17.25
C THR A 92 5.50 3.45 17.70
N ASP A 93 6.38 3.50 18.68
CA ASP A 93 6.86 4.74 19.28
C ASP A 93 7.65 5.61 18.31
N ASN A 94 8.26 5.00 17.28
CA ASN A 94 8.98 5.75 16.24
C ASN A 94 8.07 6.70 15.45
N LEU A 95 6.75 6.49 15.48
CA LEU A 95 5.81 7.38 14.80
C LEU A 95 5.50 8.63 15.61
N LYS A 96 5.71 8.61 16.92
CA LYS A 96 5.39 9.72 17.80
C LYS A 96 6.24 10.97 17.55
N GLY A 97 7.34 10.83 16.81
CA GLY A 97 8.14 11.98 16.38
C GLY A 97 7.52 12.82 15.28
N PHE A 98 6.49 12.31 14.59
CA PHE A 98 5.79 13.08 13.57
C PHE A 98 4.77 14.02 14.22
N SER A 99 4.71 15.26 13.72
CA SER A 99 3.83 16.29 14.28
C SER A 99 2.34 15.94 14.13
N ASP A 100 1.99 15.12 13.15
CA ASP A 100 0.63 14.67 12.87
C ASP A 100 0.39 13.21 13.26
N TYR A 101 1.15 12.69 14.20
CA TYR A 101 1.04 11.30 14.67
C TYR A 101 -0.41 10.90 15.00
N GLU A 102 -1.16 11.78 15.63
CA GLU A 102 -2.54 11.50 16.06
C GLU A 102 -3.51 11.32 14.89
N ASP A 103 -3.14 11.76 13.68
CA ASP A 103 -3.98 11.59 12.49
C ASP A 103 -3.87 10.18 11.89
N ILE A 104 -2.92 9.36 12.35
CA ILE A 104 -2.75 8.00 11.85
C ILE A 104 -3.89 7.13 12.37
N SER A 105 -4.58 6.44 11.46
CA SER A 105 -5.62 5.49 11.84
C SER A 105 -5.03 4.30 12.60
N ALA A 106 -5.76 3.79 13.59
CA ALA A 106 -5.27 2.68 14.42
C ALA A 106 -4.85 1.46 13.58
N TYR A 107 -5.62 1.14 12.53
CA TYR A 107 -5.33 0.00 11.67
C TYR A 107 -4.01 0.14 10.89
N ALA A 108 -3.46 1.35 10.80
CA ALA A 108 -2.27 1.64 10.01
C ALA A 108 -0.98 1.70 10.84
N LEU A 109 -1.08 1.79 12.17
CA LEU A 109 0.06 2.09 13.03
C LEU A 109 1.23 1.11 12.86
N GLU A 110 0.96 -0.18 12.92
CA GLU A 110 2.01 -1.19 12.82
C GLU A 110 2.72 -1.15 11.46
N SER A 111 1.95 -1.08 10.38
CA SER A 111 2.52 -1.04 9.03
C SER A 111 3.35 0.22 8.81
N LEU A 112 2.85 1.38 9.25
CA LEU A 112 3.58 2.64 9.11
C LEU A 112 4.88 2.62 9.92
N SER A 113 4.80 2.11 11.15
CA SER A 113 5.99 1.98 12.00
C SER A 113 7.07 1.13 11.34
N ALA A 114 6.68 -0.01 10.77
CA ALA A 114 7.62 -0.90 10.06
C ALA A 114 8.25 -0.21 8.85
N MET A 115 7.45 0.48 8.06
CA MET A 115 7.91 1.15 6.84
C MET A 115 8.83 2.33 7.14
N VAL A 116 8.57 3.07 8.21
CA VAL A 116 9.44 4.17 8.65
C VAL A 116 10.75 3.64 9.23
N LYS A 117 10.67 2.61 10.08
CA LYS A 117 11.86 2.02 10.72
C LYS A 117 12.91 1.59 9.70
N ASP A 118 12.49 0.95 8.62
CA ASP A 118 13.38 0.41 7.61
C ASP A 118 13.67 1.38 6.46
N GLY A 119 13.21 2.62 6.57
CA GLY A 119 13.55 3.69 5.61
C GLY A 119 12.81 3.64 4.29
N TYR A 120 11.74 2.85 4.17
CA TYR A 120 10.92 2.81 2.95
C TYR A 120 10.09 4.07 2.77
N VAL A 121 9.70 4.69 3.86
CA VAL A 121 8.90 5.91 3.88
C VAL A 121 9.55 6.92 4.82
N ASN A 122 9.64 8.16 4.37
CA ASN A 122 10.14 9.29 5.14
C ASN A 122 9.03 10.31 5.36
N GLY A 123 9.24 11.20 6.34
CA GLY A 123 8.33 12.29 6.58
C GLY A 123 8.38 13.34 5.47
N MET A 124 7.40 14.22 5.50
CA MET A 124 7.26 15.37 4.61
C MET A 124 7.61 16.66 5.36
N ASP A 125 7.55 17.79 4.67
CA ASP A 125 7.78 19.11 5.25
C ASP A 125 6.91 19.32 6.50
N GLY A 126 7.48 19.95 7.53
CA GLY A 126 6.82 20.14 8.81
C GLY A 126 6.85 18.89 9.69
N ASN A 127 7.73 17.93 9.38
CA ASN A 127 7.86 16.67 10.10
C ASN A 127 6.53 15.90 10.18
N LYS A 128 5.84 15.84 9.04
CA LYS A 128 4.54 15.17 8.92
C LYS A 128 4.67 13.87 8.17
N ILE A 129 3.91 12.85 8.57
CA ILE A 129 3.76 11.62 7.80
C ILE A 129 2.59 11.71 6.83
N ALA A 130 1.66 12.63 7.06
CA ALA A 130 0.48 12.91 6.24
C ALA A 130 -0.31 11.63 5.89
N PRO A 131 -0.83 10.91 6.90
CA PRO A 131 -1.40 9.57 6.66
C PRO A 131 -2.66 9.58 5.80
N LYS A 132 -3.47 10.62 5.92
CA LYS A 132 -4.74 10.73 5.20
C LYS A 132 -4.65 11.54 3.91
N ALA A 133 -3.50 12.12 3.62
CA ALA A 133 -3.27 12.79 2.33
C ALA A 133 -3.25 11.75 1.20
N THR A 134 -3.65 12.17 0.01
CA THR A 134 -3.59 11.29 -1.16
C THR A 134 -2.15 11.11 -1.62
N THR A 135 -1.89 9.96 -2.25
CA THR A 135 -0.56 9.59 -2.74
C THR A 135 -0.38 10.09 -4.17
N THR A 136 0.75 10.73 -4.45
CA THR A 136 1.11 11.10 -5.82
C THR A 136 1.84 9.94 -6.52
N ARG A 137 1.90 10.00 -7.87
CA ARG A 137 2.65 8.99 -8.63
C ARG A 137 4.12 8.95 -8.26
N VAL A 138 4.73 10.09 -7.98
CA VAL A 138 6.14 10.16 -7.56
C VAL A 138 6.33 9.45 -6.22
N GLN A 139 5.44 9.70 -5.27
CA GLN A 139 5.51 9.04 -3.95
C GLN A 139 5.33 7.52 -4.08
N ALA A 140 4.36 7.08 -4.88
CA ALA A 140 4.12 5.65 -5.14
C ALA A 140 5.35 5.00 -5.77
N ALA A 141 5.88 5.60 -6.83
CA ALA A 141 7.05 5.07 -7.53
C ALA A 141 8.28 4.99 -6.61
N THR A 142 8.47 5.97 -5.74
CA THR A 142 9.59 5.99 -4.80
C THR A 142 9.56 4.81 -3.84
N VAL A 143 8.40 4.55 -3.25
CA VAL A 143 8.23 3.42 -2.32
C VAL A 143 8.42 2.09 -3.04
N ILE A 144 7.80 1.93 -4.21
CA ILE A 144 7.92 0.69 -4.99
C ILE A 144 9.37 0.44 -5.41
N TYR A 145 10.08 1.48 -5.84
CA TYR A 145 11.50 1.36 -6.19
C TYR A 145 12.33 0.81 -5.02
N LYS A 146 12.10 1.32 -3.82
CA LYS A 146 12.80 0.83 -2.63
C LYS A 146 12.50 -0.63 -2.33
N ILE A 147 11.24 -1.05 -2.54
CA ILE A 147 10.84 -2.46 -2.35
C ILE A 147 11.51 -3.35 -3.40
N MET A 148 11.55 -2.90 -4.65
CA MET A 148 12.17 -3.67 -5.74
C MET A 148 13.65 -3.98 -5.49
N ASN A 149 14.35 -3.13 -4.77
CA ASN A 149 15.78 -3.25 -4.50
C ASN A 149 16.12 -4.02 -3.22
N LYS A 150 15.18 -4.76 -2.67
CA LYS A 150 15.40 -5.59 -1.46
C LYS A 150 15.57 -7.09 -1.76
#